data_2a28e12155de1b07b411c6e05173cacc
#
_entry.id   2a28e12155de1b07b411c6e05173cacc
#
_cell.length_a   1.000
_cell.length_b   1.000
_cell.length_c   1.000
_cell.angle_alpha   90.00
_cell.angle_beta   90.00
_cell.angle_gamma   90.00
#
_symmetry.space_group_name_H-M   'P 1'
#
loop_
_entity.id
_entity.type
_entity.pdbx_description
1 polymer ?
#
loop_
_entity_poly.entity_id
_entity_poly.type
_entity_poly.pdbx_seq_one_letter_code
_entity_poly.pdbx_strand_id
1 'polypeptide(L)'
;MEEKENTENAEMGKRKHSHDTKIVIKYYYERIRQNTGNFLKWMGLSVLTGLVVGGASAVFAGCIKAATEYRDTHNWIFMLLPVAGVLIVFMYERIGRQDGGTNQVLATIKSKDDVPFLSAPLIFVSTLLTHLTGGSAGREGASIQFGGSIGNWLGKLAHLDEFDHHVMIMCGMSAAFAAVFGTPMAAAVFAMEVASVGVMYYAALLPCVIASIIAAEFATGMGIDPETFPVHSIPGLTVGTGLKMALIAVGCGILSILFCILLKTVGQLYTKYLKNPYIRIVVAAGVIILITIGLNTKDYMGAGSGLIARAIEKGEARPLDFLWKMLLTALTMRAGYRGGEIVPAFSIGATFGCVAGGILGFSPELAAAASMVALFCGVTNCPITAMLISFELFGFSGAAYYLIAISISYAVSGYYSLYKDQTIVYSKYKARYINRKTR
;
A
#
# COMPACT_ATOMS: atom_id res chain seq x y z
N MET A 1 -13.63 -31.89 73.08
CA MET A 1 -12.60 -32.14 72.06
C MET A 1 -13.07 -31.79 70.64
N GLU A 2 -14.25 -32.16 70.25
CA GLU A 2 -14.82 -31.87 68.90
C GLU A 2 -15.00 -30.37 68.58
N GLU A 3 -15.29 -29.54 69.58
CA GLU A 3 -15.46 -28.07 69.34
C GLU A 3 -14.14 -27.34 69.01
N LYS A 4 -13.01 -27.83 69.53
CA LYS A 4 -11.68 -27.30 69.20
C LYS A 4 -11.22 -27.72 67.79
N GLU A 5 -11.55 -28.95 67.38
CA GLU A 5 -11.17 -29.50 66.08
C GLU A 5 -11.96 -28.83 64.93
N ASN A 6 -13.25 -28.51 65.17
CA ASN A 6 -14.07 -27.76 64.24
C ASN A 6 -13.62 -26.29 64.06
N THR A 7 -13.11 -25.66 65.12
CA THR A 7 -12.57 -24.28 65.08
C THR A 7 -11.22 -24.21 64.34
N GLU A 8 -10.32 -25.18 64.55
CA GLU A 8 -9.04 -25.27 63.82
C GLU A 8 -9.23 -25.56 62.31
N ASN A 9 -10.16 -26.45 61.98
CA ASN A 9 -10.50 -26.74 60.57
C ASN A 9 -11.14 -25.54 59.86
N ALA A 10 -11.97 -24.75 60.53
CA ALA A 10 -12.54 -23.52 60.01
C ALA A 10 -11.52 -22.40 59.82
N GLU A 11 -10.55 -22.29 60.74
CA GLU A 11 -9.42 -21.34 60.58
C GLU A 11 -8.43 -21.77 59.51
N MET A 12 -8.12 -23.06 59.35
CA MET A 12 -7.29 -23.56 58.25
C MET A 12 -7.97 -23.35 56.90
N GLY A 13 -9.28 -23.58 56.80
CA GLY A 13 -10.06 -23.30 55.59
C GLY A 13 -10.01 -21.81 55.20
N LYS A 14 -10.19 -20.91 56.19
CA LYS A 14 -10.10 -19.45 55.97
C LYS A 14 -8.69 -19.00 55.58
N ARG A 15 -7.64 -19.56 56.17
CA ARG A 15 -6.25 -19.24 55.80
C ARG A 15 -5.89 -19.74 54.40
N LYS A 16 -6.32 -20.94 54.02
CA LYS A 16 -6.12 -21.48 52.66
C LYS A 16 -6.84 -20.65 51.63
N HIS A 17 -8.09 -20.30 51.86
CA HIS A 17 -8.89 -19.46 50.96
C HIS A 17 -8.34 -18.03 50.85
N SER A 18 -7.86 -17.43 51.96
CA SER A 18 -7.15 -16.12 51.95
C SER A 18 -5.80 -16.17 51.23
N HIS A 19 -5.10 -17.28 51.30
CA HIS A 19 -3.83 -17.45 50.58
C HIS A 19 -4.01 -17.57 49.08
N ASP A 20 -5.00 -18.38 48.65
CA ASP A 20 -5.38 -18.54 47.24
C ASP A 20 -5.86 -17.21 46.64
N THR A 21 -6.68 -16.43 47.39
CA THR A 21 -7.16 -15.12 46.96
C THR A 21 -6.02 -14.12 46.78
N LYS A 22 -5.01 -14.11 47.65
CA LYS A 22 -3.83 -13.23 47.54
C LYS A 22 -2.98 -13.58 46.32
N ILE A 23 -2.83 -14.86 46.03
CA ILE A 23 -2.09 -15.33 44.84
C ILE A 23 -2.80 -14.89 43.57
N VAL A 24 -4.13 -15.04 43.51
CA VAL A 24 -4.96 -14.62 42.37
C VAL A 24 -4.88 -13.11 42.17
N ILE A 25 -5.01 -12.31 43.25
CA ILE A 25 -4.90 -10.85 43.17
C ILE A 25 -3.51 -10.43 42.69
N LYS A 26 -2.44 -11.03 43.23
CA LYS A 26 -1.08 -10.74 42.80
C LYS A 26 -0.86 -11.07 41.32
N TYR A 27 -1.35 -12.21 40.85
CA TYR A 27 -1.31 -12.60 39.44
C TYR A 27 -2.01 -11.57 38.54
N TYR A 28 -3.24 -11.16 38.88
CA TYR A 28 -3.96 -10.15 38.12
C TYR A 28 -3.29 -8.78 38.16
N TYR A 29 -2.75 -8.38 39.30
CA TYR A 29 -2.00 -7.12 39.43
C TYR A 29 -0.75 -7.11 38.55
N GLU A 30 0.05 -8.16 38.58
CA GLU A 30 1.25 -8.29 37.73
C GLU A 30 0.89 -8.28 36.24
N ARG A 31 -0.18 -8.99 35.88
CA ARG A 31 -0.69 -9.01 34.51
C ARG A 31 -1.19 -7.64 34.04
N ILE A 32 -1.93 -6.94 34.88
CA ILE A 32 -2.39 -5.56 34.58
C ILE A 32 -1.18 -4.64 34.42
N ARG A 33 -0.21 -4.71 35.33
CA ARG A 33 1.02 -3.90 35.25
C ARG A 33 1.80 -4.16 33.98
N GLN A 34 1.97 -5.41 33.59
CA GLN A 34 2.65 -5.78 32.33
C GLN A 34 1.87 -5.28 31.12
N ASN A 35 0.57 -5.50 31.08
CA ASN A 35 -0.28 -5.04 29.97
C ASN A 35 -0.26 -3.51 29.84
N THR A 36 -0.35 -2.78 30.97
CA THR A 36 -0.26 -1.31 30.98
C THR A 36 1.12 -0.84 30.52
N GLY A 37 2.19 -1.50 30.97
CA GLY A 37 3.55 -1.20 30.54
C GLY A 37 3.73 -1.39 29.03
N ASN A 38 3.24 -2.49 28.48
CA ASN A 38 3.25 -2.74 27.04
C ASN A 38 2.40 -1.74 26.26
N PHE A 39 1.23 -1.39 26.77
CA PHE A 39 0.37 -0.37 26.16
C PHE A 39 1.09 0.99 26.09
N LEU A 40 1.67 1.46 27.18
CA LEU A 40 2.41 2.72 27.23
C LEU A 40 3.66 2.70 26.34
N LYS A 41 4.38 1.57 26.27
CA LYS A 41 5.49 1.36 25.34
C LYS A 41 5.05 1.57 23.90
N TRP A 42 3.99 0.88 23.48
CA TRP A 42 3.48 0.99 22.11
C TRP A 42 2.88 2.37 21.81
N MET A 43 2.22 3.00 22.77
CA MET A 43 1.77 4.40 22.64
C MET A 43 2.96 5.32 22.31
N GLY A 44 4.02 5.29 23.11
CA GLY A 44 5.20 6.13 22.92
C GLY A 44 5.91 5.85 21.59
N LEU A 45 6.16 4.59 21.26
CA LEU A 45 6.83 4.19 20.02
C LEU A 45 6.00 4.57 18.79
N SER A 46 4.67 4.42 18.84
CA SER A 46 3.78 4.75 17.72
C SER A 46 3.71 6.26 17.47
N VAL A 47 3.64 7.06 18.54
CA VAL A 47 3.69 8.53 18.45
C VAL A 47 5.02 8.98 17.84
N LEU A 48 6.14 8.44 18.34
CA LEU A 48 7.46 8.77 17.81
C LEU A 48 7.57 8.37 16.31
N THR A 49 7.12 7.18 15.96
CA THR A 49 7.14 6.70 14.56
C THR A 49 6.25 7.57 13.68
N GLY A 50 5.03 7.91 14.15
CA GLY A 50 4.11 8.79 13.42
C GLY A 50 4.72 10.14 13.12
N LEU A 51 5.40 10.77 14.09
CA LEU A 51 6.06 12.08 13.92
C LEU A 51 7.28 11.99 12.99
N VAL A 52 8.19 11.03 13.24
CA VAL A 52 9.44 10.90 12.47
C VAL A 52 9.16 10.48 11.04
N VAL A 53 8.42 9.40 10.87
CA VAL A 53 8.11 8.87 9.53
C VAL A 53 7.12 9.77 8.81
N GLY A 54 6.11 10.31 9.52
CA GLY A 54 5.14 11.27 8.97
C GLY A 54 5.82 12.53 8.45
N GLY A 55 6.70 13.15 9.25
CA GLY A 55 7.47 14.32 8.83
C GLY A 55 8.37 14.05 7.64
N ALA A 56 9.14 12.95 7.68
CA ALA A 56 10.00 12.57 6.57
C ALA A 56 9.20 12.26 5.28
N SER A 57 8.02 11.64 5.41
CA SER A 57 7.14 11.33 4.28
C SER A 57 6.43 12.56 3.74
N ALA A 58 6.09 13.55 4.59
CA ALA A 58 5.56 14.82 4.14
C ALA A 58 6.58 15.60 3.29
N VAL A 59 7.86 15.63 3.71
CA VAL A 59 8.95 16.19 2.90
C VAL A 59 9.07 15.43 1.57
N PHE A 60 9.02 14.10 1.60
CA PHE A 60 9.05 13.27 0.39
C PHE A 60 7.90 13.60 -0.58
N ALA A 61 6.67 13.68 -0.08
CA ALA A 61 5.50 14.03 -0.87
C ALA A 61 5.60 15.45 -1.45
N GLY A 62 6.06 16.42 -0.65
CA GLY A 62 6.29 17.80 -1.09
C GLY A 62 7.34 17.91 -2.19
N CYS A 63 8.47 17.20 -2.05
CA CYS A 63 9.51 17.16 -3.09
C CYS A 63 8.99 16.54 -4.39
N ILE A 64 8.19 15.46 -4.33
CA ILE A 64 7.61 14.84 -5.52
C ILE A 64 6.57 15.77 -6.16
N LYS A 65 5.75 16.47 -5.37
CA LYS A 65 4.81 17.47 -5.89
C LYS A 65 5.55 18.57 -6.64
N ALA A 66 6.56 19.17 -6.03
CA ALA A 66 7.39 20.20 -6.66
C ALA A 66 8.10 19.70 -7.94
N ALA A 67 8.65 18.47 -7.93
CA ALA A 67 9.27 17.88 -9.11
C ALA A 67 8.25 17.65 -10.25
N THR A 68 7.04 17.24 -9.91
CA THR A 68 5.95 17.03 -10.87
C THR A 68 5.52 18.36 -11.50
N GLU A 69 5.28 19.40 -10.69
CA GLU A 69 4.93 20.75 -11.13
C GLU A 69 6.03 21.35 -12.02
N TYR A 70 7.29 21.17 -11.62
CA TYR A 70 8.44 21.63 -12.42
C TYR A 70 8.52 20.92 -13.78
N ARG A 71 8.30 19.60 -13.82
CA ARG A 71 8.22 18.84 -15.07
C ARG A 71 7.09 19.33 -15.97
N ASP A 72 5.92 19.59 -15.39
CA ASP A 72 4.73 19.97 -16.16
C ASP A 72 4.87 21.36 -16.78
N THR A 73 5.65 22.26 -16.13
CA THR A 73 5.98 23.58 -16.68
C THR A 73 7.12 23.54 -17.72
N HIS A 74 7.98 22.51 -17.69
CA HIS A 74 9.17 22.41 -18.55
C HIS A 74 9.08 21.20 -19.49
N ASN A 75 8.54 21.42 -20.69
CA ASN A 75 8.23 20.36 -21.65
C ASN A 75 9.38 19.46 -22.09
N TRP A 76 10.63 19.87 -21.91
CA TRP A 76 11.80 19.12 -22.36
C TRP A 76 12.35 18.13 -21.31
N ILE A 77 11.99 18.27 -20.04
CA ILE A 77 12.57 17.50 -18.92
C ILE A 77 12.38 16.00 -19.08
N PHE A 78 11.25 15.54 -19.66
CA PHE A 78 11.04 14.11 -19.87
C PHE A 78 12.07 13.47 -20.82
N MET A 79 12.74 14.26 -21.66
CA MET A 79 13.85 13.77 -22.48
C MET A 79 15.10 13.40 -21.66
N LEU A 80 15.19 13.87 -20.41
CA LEU A 80 16.25 13.49 -19.47
C LEU A 80 16.00 12.14 -18.78
N LEU A 81 14.89 11.46 -19.08
CA LEU A 81 14.57 10.15 -18.52
C LEU A 81 15.75 9.16 -18.63
N PRO A 82 16.48 9.01 -19.77
CA PRO A 82 17.64 8.12 -19.84
C PRO A 82 18.76 8.50 -18.86
N VAL A 83 19.02 9.80 -18.69
CA VAL A 83 20.06 10.31 -17.78
C VAL A 83 19.72 10.02 -16.32
N ALA A 84 18.47 10.31 -15.93
CA ALA A 84 17.97 9.96 -14.59
C ALA A 84 18.04 8.45 -14.34
N GLY A 85 17.70 7.63 -15.34
CA GLY A 85 17.79 6.19 -15.27
C GLY A 85 19.21 5.69 -15.02
N VAL A 86 20.20 6.19 -15.78
CA VAL A 86 21.62 5.85 -15.57
C VAL A 86 22.08 6.24 -14.17
N LEU A 87 21.67 7.43 -13.68
CA LEU A 87 22.01 7.87 -12.33
C LEU A 87 21.40 6.95 -11.26
N ILE A 88 20.15 6.54 -11.43
CA ILE A 88 19.48 5.59 -10.52
C ILE A 88 20.25 4.26 -10.47
N VAL A 89 20.58 3.67 -11.62
CA VAL A 89 21.35 2.42 -11.68
C VAL A 89 22.70 2.58 -10.98
N PHE A 90 23.42 3.67 -11.28
CA PHE A 90 24.72 3.96 -10.66
C PHE A 90 24.63 4.07 -9.14
N MET A 91 23.60 4.77 -8.61
CA MET A 91 23.38 4.90 -7.16
C MET A 91 23.15 3.53 -6.51
N TYR A 92 22.33 2.66 -7.11
CA TYR A 92 22.06 1.32 -6.59
C TYR A 92 23.27 0.39 -6.65
N GLU A 93 24.08 0.45 -7.70
CA GLU A 93 25.30 -0.34 -7.80
C GLU A 93 26.39 0.13 -6.80
N ARG A 94 26.52 1.44 -6.57
CA ARG A 94 27.57 2.01 -5.70
C ARG A 94 27.23 1.93 -4.21
N ILE A 95 25.98 2.16 -3.86
CA ILE A 95 25.48 2.04 -2.47
C ILE A 95 25.28 0.56 -2.13
N GLY A 96 25.27 -0.28 -3.14
CA GLY A 96 25.84 -1.61 -3.10
C GLY A 96 24.97 -2.66 -2.46
N ARG A 97 23.64 -2.71 -2.57
CA ARG A 97 22.93 -3.92 -2.18
C ARG A 97 21.66 -4.14 -3.00
N GLN A 98 21.39 -5.42 -3.26
CA GLN A 98 20.17 -5.90 -3.90
C GLN A 98 18.96 -5.39 -3.10
N ASP A 99 18.49 -4.19 -3.45
CA ASP A 99 17.27 -3.65 -2.89
C ASP A 99 16.09 -4.31 -3.61
N GLY A 100 15.39 -5.17 -2.90
CA GLY A 100 14.20 -5.87 -3.38
C GLY A 100 12.96 -4.99 -3.48
N GLY A 101 13.09 -3.68 -3.23
CA GLY A 101 11.97 -2.75 -3.22
C GLY A 101 10.96 -3.05 -2.12
N THR A 102 9.69 -2.72 -2.36
CA THR A 102 8.60 -3.02 -1.42
C THR A 102 8.53 -4.50 -1.03
N ASN A 103 8.91 -5.42 -1.95
CA ASN A 103 8.93 -6.86 -1.65
C ASN A 103 9.91 -7.22 -0.53
N GLN A 104 11.06 -6.53 -0.43
CA GLN A 104 12.00 -6.78 0.66
C GLN A 104 11.39 -6.40 2.01
N VAL A 105 10.72 -5.24 2.10
CA VAL A 105 10.05 -4.84 3.34
C VAL A 105 8.98 -5.84 3.75
N LEU A 106 8.19 -6.34 2.78
CA LEU A 106 7.17 -7.36 3.06
C LEU A 106 7.78 -8.71 3.48
N ALA A 107 8.93 -9.09 2.92
CA ALA A 107 9.64 -10.29 3.32
C ALA A 107 10.16 -10.16 4.77
N THR A 108 10.68 -9.00 5.16
CA THR A 108 11.21 -8.74 6.50
C THR A 108 10.15 -8.85 7.61
N ILE A 109 8.88 -8.56 7.30
CA ILE A 109 7.76 -8.77 8.26
C ILE A 109 7.61 -10.26 8.65
N LYS A 110 8.13 -11.20 7.82
CA LYS A 110 7.96 -12.64 8.01
C LYS A 110 9.25 -13.40 8.27
N SER A 111 10.38 -12.78 8.04
CA SER A 111 11.70 -13.40 8.11
C SER A 111 12.64 -12.53 8.95
N LYS A 112 13.79 -13.11 9.30
CA LYS A 112 14.88 -12.39 9.96
C LYS A 112 15.71 -11.51 9.03
N ASP A 113 15.26 -11.34 7.78
CA ASP A 113 15.93 -10.47 6.84
C ASP A 113 15.91 -9.02 7.33
N ASP A 114 16.89 -8.24 6.92
CA ASP A 114 17.04 -6.86 7.34
C ASP A 114 16.77 -5.89 6.18
N VAL A 115 16.16 -4.74 6.48
CA VAL A 115 16.04 -3.61 5.55
C VAL A 115 17.05 -2.56 5.94
N PRO A 116 18.14 -2.36 5.16
CA PRO A 116 19.13 -1.35 5.49
C PRO A 116 18.51 0.06 5.53
N PHE A 117 18.91 0.87 6.51
CA PHE A 117 18.46 2.27 6.60
C PHE A 117 18.77 3.08 5.33
N LEU A 118 19.89 2.76 4.67
CA LEU A 118 20.28 3.38 3.39
C LEU A 118 19.29 3.19 2.26
N SER A 119 18.39 2.18 2.34
CA SER A 119 17.31 2.01 1.39
C SER A 119 16.32 3.20 1.42
N ALA A 120 16.14 3.87 2.56
CA ALA A 120 15.24 5.02 2.68
C ALA A 120 15.70 6.23 1.84
N PRO A 121 16.90 6.80 2.02
CA PRO A 121 17.34 7.92 1.18
C PRO A 121 17.51 7.50 -0.29
N LEU A 122 17.87 6.25 -0.56
CA LEU A 122 18.05 5.76 -1.92
C LEU A 122 16.72 5.72 -2.70
N ILE A 123 15.67 5.17 -2.10
CA ILE A 123 14.33 5.14 -2.72
C ILE A 123 13.75 6.55 -2.85
N PHE A 124 14.00 7.44 -1.87
CA PHE A 124 13.57 8.84 -1.90
C PHE A 124 14.12 9.54 -3.15
N VAL A 125 15.43 9.58 -3.32
CA VAL A 125 16.08 10.27 -4.43
C VAL A 125 15.74 9.63 -5.77
N SER A 126 15.72 8.32 -5.83
CA SER A 126 15.42 7.59 -7.08
C SER A 126 13.99 7.79 -7.55
N THR A 127 13.03 7.82 -6.61
CA THR A 127 11.63 8.09 -6.93
C THR A 127 11.43 9.54 -7.37
N LEU A 128 12.12 10.49 -6.71
CA LEU A 128 12.11 11.89 -7.10
C LEU A 128 12.63 12.08 -8.54
N LEU A 129 13.76 11.46 -8.90
CA LEU A 129 14.30 11.47 -10.25
C LEU A 129 13.34 10.86 -11.28
N THR A 130 12.69 9.74 -10.93
CA THR A 130 11.69 9.10 -11.81
C THR A 130 10.50 10.03 -12.07
N HIS A 131 9.97 10.70 -11.05
CA HIS A 131 8.84 11.63 -11.19
C HIS A 131 9.22 12.91 -11.94
N LEU A 132 10.39 13.46 -11.64
CA LEU A 132 10.92 14.66 -12.30
C LEU A 132 11.03 14.44 -13.82
N THR A 133 11.51 13.27 -14.23
CA THR A 133 11.78 12.96 -15.65
C THR A 133 10.63 12.20 -16.33
N GLY A 134 9.48 12.10 -15.70
CA GLY A 134 8.25 11.61 -16.35
C GLY A 134 8.11 10.09 -16.46
N GLY A 135 8.87 9.32 -15.67
CA GLY A 135 8.64 7.88 -15.57
C GLY A 135 7.23 7.58 -15.05
N SER A 136 6.56 6.58 -15.63
CA SER A 136 5.20 6.17 -15.23
C SER A 136 5.24 5.33 -13.97
N ALA A 137 5.21 5.99 -12.80
CA ALA A 137 5.28 5.37 -11.48
C ALA A 137 4.55 6.21 -10.44
N GLY A 138 4.05 5.58 -9.38
CA GLY A 138 3.47 6.23 -8.21
C GLY A 138 4.52 6.49 -7.12
N ARG A 139 4.09 7.14 -6.05
CA ARG A 139 4.91 7.46 -4.87
C ARG A 139 4.62 6.56 -3.68
N GLU A 140 3.45 5.94 -3.63
CA GLU A 140 2.91 5.22 -2.46
C GLU A 140 3.69 3.92 -2.18
N GLY A 141 4.01 3.12 -3.20
CA GLY A 141 4.87 1.94 -3.03
C GLY A 141 6.26 2.29 -2.53
N ALA A 142 6.82 3.42 -3.01
CA ALA A 142 8.09 3.95 -2.52
C ALA A 142 7.99 4.44 -1.07
N SER A 143 6.87 5.08 -0.69
CA SER A 143 6.65 5.53 0.69
C SER A 143 6.58 4.36 1.68
N ILE A 144 5.94 3.25 1.30
CA ILE A 144 5.89 2.03 2.11
C ILE A 144 7.30 1.49 2.36
N GLN A 145 8.14 1.43 1.33
CA GLN A 145 9.53 1.01 1.47
C GLN A 145 10.33 1.99 2.34
N PHE A 146 10.17 3.28 2.11
CA PHE A 146 10.79 4.35 2.86
C PHE A 146 10.42 4.30 4.34
N GLY A 147 9.13 4.25 4.65
CA GLY A 147 8.61 4.18 6.02
C GLY A 147 8.98 2.87 6.72
N GLY A 148 8.90 1.74 6.03
CA GLY A 148 9.32 0.45 6.56
C GLY A 148 10.81 0.41 6.92
N SER A 149 11.68 1.05 6.10
CA SER A 149 13.12 1.17 6.40
C SER A 149 13.39 2.03 7.63
N ILE A 150 12.68 3.15 7.78
CA ILE A 150 12.80 4.01 8.98
C ILE A 150 12.24 3.29 10.21
N GLY A 151 11.08 2.63 10.09
CA GLY A 151 10.50 1.81 11.16
C GLY A 151 11.44 0.71 11.63
N ASN A 152 12.09 0.03 10.70
CA ASN A 152 13.13 -0.96 10.97
C ASN A 152 14.30 -0.35 11.76
N TRP A 153 14.78 0.83 11.37
CA TRP A 153 15.85 1.53 12.07
C TRP A 153 15.42 1.98 13.47
N LEU A 154 14.21 2.51 13.64
CA LEU A 154 13.68 2.89 14.95
C LEU A 154 13.53 1.68 15.87
N GLY A 155 13.10 0.53 15.34
CA GLY A 155 13.01 -0.73 16.08
C GLY A 155 14.37 -1.19 16.62
N LYS A 156 15.43 -1.07 15.80
CA LYS A 156 16.80 -1.35 16.22
C LYS A 156 17.29 -0.38 17.29
N LEU A 157 17.01 0.90 17.14
CA LEU A 157 17.39 1.93 18.10
C LEU A 157 16.72 1.70 19.48
N ALA A 158 15.48 1.23 19.46
CA ALA A 158 14.72 0.89 20.66
C ALA A 158 15.06 -0.49 21.24
N HIS A 159 16.01 -1.23 20.66
CA HIS A 159 16.45 -2.57 21.07
C HIS A 159 15.27 -3.55 21.26
N LEU A 160 14.33 -3.54 20.32
CA LEU A 160 13.15 -4.39 20.37
C LEU A 160 13.49 -5.84 20.02
N ASP A 161 12.73 -6.79 20.57
CA ASP A 161 12.81 -8.18 20.15
C ASP A 161 12.28 -8.39 18.70
N GLU A 162 12.47 -9.59 18.17
CA GLU A 162 12.15 -9.91 16.77
C GLU A 162 10.67 -9.64 16.43
N PHE A 163 9.75 -9.99 17.33
CA PHE A 163 8.31 -9.82 17.08
C PHE A 163 7.89 -8.35 17.15
N ASP A 164 8.34 -7.63 18.16
CA ASP A 164 8.10 -6.20 18.33
C ASP A 164 8.74 -5.39 17.17
N HIS A 165 9.86 -5.88 16.64
CA HIS A 165 10.53 -5.29 15.49
C HIS A 165 9.67 -5.33 14.22
N HIS A 166 9.00 -6.47 13.96
CA HIS A 166 8.05 -6.58 12.85
C HIS A 166 6.89 -5.57 12.99
N VAL A 167 6.39 -5.36 14.20
CA VAL A 167 5.36 -4.35 14.47
C VAL A 167 5.87 -2.94 14.16
N MET A 168 7.13 -2.61 14.49
CA MET A 168 7.72 -1.30 14.16
C MET A 168 7.86 -1.07 12.67
N ILE A 169 8.20 -2.09 11.89
CA ILE A 169 8.22 -1.99 10.41
C ILE A 169 6.83 -1.67 9.89
N MET A 170 5.79 -2.39 10.37
CA MET A 170 4.40 -2.13 9.99
C MET A 170 3.94 -0.73 10.41
N CYS A 171 4.33 -0.22 11.59
CA CYS A 171 4.07 1.16 12.01
C CYS A 171 4.70 2.18 11.06
N GLY A 172 5.95 1.96 10.65
CA GLY A 172 6.63 2.81 9.68
C GLY A 172 5.95 2.80 8.31
N MET A 173 5.53 1.62 7.83
CA MET A 173 4.78 1.48 6.58
C MET A 173 3.44 2.24 6.64
N SER A 174 2.68 2.05 7.73
CA SER A 174 1.37 2.70 7.89
C SER A 174 1.49 4.21 8.01
N ALA A 175 2.46 4.71 8.78
CA ALA A 175 2.73 6.13 8.93
C ALA A 175 3.09 6.80 7.59
N ALA A 176 4.01 6.18 6.82
CA ALA A 176 4.42 6.73 5.54
C ALA A 176 3.32 6.70 4.48
N PHE A 177 2.54 5.62 4.41
CA PHE A 177 1.42 5.53 3.49
C PHE A 177 0.34 6.56 3.83
N ALA A 178 0.00 6.72 5.12
CA ALA A 178 -0.97 7.70 5.59
C ALA A 178 -0.55 9.14 5.30
N ALA A 179 0.72 9.49 5.56
CA ALA A 179 1.24 10.83 5.31
C ALA A 179 1.28 11.23 3.83
N VAL A 180 1.49 10.25 2.93
CA VAL A 180 1.59 10.51 1.48
C VAL A 180 0.23 10.48 0.79
N PHE A 181 -0.70 9.65 1.26
CA PHE A 181 -1.98 9.41 0.59
C PHE A 181 -3.19 10.01 1.32
N GLY A 182 -3.04 10.34 2.62
CA GLY A 182 -4.11 10.95 3.40
C GLY A 182 -5.21 9.99 3.84
N THR A 183 -4.94 8.68 3.89
CA THR A 183 -5.91 7.63 4.26
C THR A 183 -5.42 6.83 5.47
N PRO A 184 -5.50 7.37 6.70
CA PRO A 184 -4.91 6.76 7.89
C PRO A 184 -5.53 5.40 8.27
N MET A 185 -6.84 5.21 8.13
CA MET A 185 -7.49 3.94 8.44
C MET A 185 -7.03 2.84 7.49
N ALA A 186 -7.07 3.13 6.19
CA ALA A 186 -6.63 2.20 5.17
C ALA A 186 -5.12 1.89 5.30
N ALA A 187 -4.29 2.88 5.60
CA ALA A 187 -2.86 2.72 5.79
C ALA A 187 -2.51 1.78 6.95
N ALA A 188 -3.21 1.92 8.09
CA ALA A 188 -3.03 1.04 9.23
C ALA A 188 -3.38 -0.42 8.90
N VAL A 189 -4.52 -0.64 8.23
CA VAL A 189 -4.97 -1.97 7.85
C VAL A 189 -4.11 -2.57 6.74
N PHE A 190 -3.68 -1.75 5.77
CA PHE A 190 -2.78 -2.21 4.69
C PHE A 190 -1.49 -2.82 5.22
N ALA A 191 -0.85 -2.18 6.17
CA ALA A 191 0.40 -2.68 6.75
C ALA A 191 0.22 -4.07 7.41
N MET A 192 -0.96 -4.36 7.97
CA MET A 192 -1.28 -5.64 8.61
C MET A 192 -1.78 -6.70 7.61
N GLU A 193 -2.42 -6.29 6.50
CA GLU A 193 -3.10 -7.18 5.55
C GLU A 193 -2.17 -7.62 4.42
N VAL A 194 -1.28 -6.73 3.95
CA VAL A 194 -0.53 -6.92 2.70
C VAL A 194 0.47 -8.07 2.75
N ALA A 195 1.03 -8.37 3.91
CA ALA A 195 2.05 -9.40 4.04
C ALA A 195 1.48 -10.82 3.86
N SER A 196 0.28 -11.09 4.42
CA SER A 196 -0.33 -12.43 4.43
C SER A 196 -1.81 -12.37 4.15
N VAL A 197 -2.23 -12.86 2.99
CA VAL A 197 -3.66 -12.90 2.60
C VAL A 197 -4.40 -13.95 3.43
N GLY A 198 -5.47 -13.51 4.10
CA GLY A 198 -6.30 -14.34 4.96
C GLY A 198 -5.85 -14.39 6.42
N VAL A 199 -4.76 -13.71 6.81
CA VAL A 199 -4.31 -13.56 8.19
C VAL A 199 -3.83 -12.14 8.42
N MET A 200 -4.36 -11.48 9.43
CA MET A 200 -3.95 -10.12 9.83
C MET A 200 -3.12 -10.16 11.13
N TYR A 201 -2.13 -9.27 11.22
CA TYR A 201 -1.30 -9.10 12.41
C TYR A 201 -1.97 -8.17 13.42
N TYR A 202 -3.02 -8.63 14.12
CA TYR A 202 -3.81 -7.80 15.03
C TYR A 202 -3.03 -7.17 16.18
N ALA A 203 -1.90 -7.75 16.58
CA ALA A 203 -1.01 -7.13 17.58
C ALA A 203 -0.48 -5.77 17.12
N ALA A 204 -0.39 -5.52 15.82
CA ALA A 204 0.03 -4.26 15.25
C ALA A 204 -1.11 -3.23 15.08
N LEU A 205 -2.37 -3.60 15.38
CA LEU A 205 -3.53 -2.72 15.12
C LEU A 205 -3.40 -1.38 15.83
N LEU A 206 -3.27 -1.40 17.16
CA LEU A 206 -3.15 -0.17 17.94
C LEU A 206 -1.91 0.66 17.52
N PRO A 207 -0.70 0.07 17.44
CA PRO A 207 0.47 0.80 16.98
C PRO A 207 0.33 1.42 15.59
N CYS A 208 -0.17 0.68 14.59
CA CYS A 208 -0.32 1.17 13.23
C CYS A 208 -1.38 2.28 13.11
N VAL A 209 -2.51 2.16 13.84
CA VAL A 209 -3.56 3.19 13.85
C VAL A 209 -3.04 4.50 14.43
N ILE A 210 -2.35 4.45 15.58
CA ILE A 210 -1.80 5.66 16.19
C ILE A 210 -0.75 6.30 15.28
N ALA A 211 0.19 5.51 14.75
CA ALA A 211 1.25 6.00 13.90
C ALA A 211 0.70 6.62 12.60
N SER A 212 -0.33 6.00 11.98
CA SER A 212 -0.94 6.49 10.74
C SER A 212 -1.73 7.79 10.94
N ILE A 213 -2.52 7.90 12.01
CA ILE A 213 -3.28 9.12 12.31
C ILE A 213 -2.33 10.29 12.58
N ILE A 214 -1.32 10.09 13.45
CA ILE A 214 -0.35 11.14 13.76
C ILE A 214 0.42 11.56 12.51
N ALA A 215 0.80 10.60 11.66
CA ALA A 215 1.53 10.90 10.44
C ALA A 215 0.68 11.65 9.41
N ALA A 216 -0.59 11.33 9.26
CA ALA A 216 -1.51 12.02 8.37
C ALA A 216 -1.76 13.46 8.84
N GLU A 217 -2.09 13.66 10.13
CA GLU A 217 -2.31 14.98 10.71
C GLU A 217 -1.05 15.85 10.63
N PHE A 218 0.13 15.27 10.90
CA PHE A 218 1.40 15.97 10.80
C PHE A 218 1.69 16.40 9.34
N ALA A 219 1.44 15.51 8.36
CA ALA A 219 1.62 15.81 6.95
C ALA A 219 0.65 16.92 6.47
N THR A 220 -0.61 16.88 6.91
CA THR A 220 -1.59 17.94 6.65
C THR A 220 -1.15 19.27 7.24
N GLY A 221 -0.61 19.26 8.46
CA GLY A 221 -0.02 20.45 9.10
C GLY A 221 1.20 21.01 8.34
N MET A 222 1.88 20.20 7.54
CA MET A 222 2.97 20.61 6.64
C MET A 222 2.49 21.00 5.22
N GLY A 223 1.18 21.04 4.96
CA GLY A 223 0.61 21.45 3.67
C GLY A 223 0.49 20.32 2.63
N ILE A 224 0.49 19.08 3.10
CA ILE A 224 0.16 17.91 2.24
C ILE A 224 -1.31 17.56 2.47
N ASP A 225 -2.18 18.03 1.58
CA ASP A 225 -3.61 17.77 1.66
C ASP A 225 -3.93 16.32 1.34
N PRO A 226 -4.90 15.70 2.04
CA PRO A 226 -5.43 14.38 1.69
C PRO A 226 -6.01 14.34 0.26
N GLU A 227 -5.74 13.28 -0.47
CA GLU A 227 -6.41 13.06 -1.75
C GLU A 227 -7.88 12.69 -1.50
N THR A 228 -8.82 13.41 -2.11
CA THR A 228 -10.25 13.12 -2.08
C THR A 228 -10.83 13.30 -3.47
N PHE A 229 -11.74 12.41 -3.85
CA PHE A 229 -12.39 12.44 -5.16
C PHE A 229 -13.92 12.36 -4.96
N PRO A 230 -14.64 13.48 -4.96
CA PRO A 230 -16.08 13.47 -4.77
C PRO A 230 -16.78 12.78 -5.95
N VAL A 231 -17.66 11.82 -5.64
CA VAL A 231 -18.51 11.14 -6.62
C VAL A 231 -19.91 11.73 -6.55
N HIS A 232 -20.33 12.42 -7.61
CA HIS A 232 -21.58 13.18 -7.60
C HIS A 232 -22.79 12.35 -8.10
N SER A 233 -22.58 11.46 -9.07
CA SER A 233 -23.66 10.71 -9.72
C SER A 233 -23.73 9.27 -9.20
N ILE A 234 -24.45 9.06 -8.09
CA ILE A 234 -24.63 7.74 -7.47
C ILE A 234 -26.09 7.28 -7.67
N PRO A 235 -26.37 6.37 -8.62
CA PRO A 235 -27.70 5.83 -8.81
C PRO A 235 -28.15 4.96 -7.62
N GLY A 236 -29.45 4.87 -7.40
CA GLY A 236 -30.01 3.94 -6.42
C GLY A 236 -29.63 2.48 -6.72
N LEU A 237 -29.34 1.70 -5.69
CA LEU A 237 -29.01 0.28 -5.85
C LEU A 237 -30.25 -0.53 -6.26
N THR A 238 -30.23 -1.05 -7.47
CA THR A 238 -31.23 -1.97 -8.02
C THR A 238 -30.53 -3.24 -8.53
N VAL A 239 -31.30 -4.28 -8.83
CA VAL A 239 -30.73 -5.49 -9.45
C VAL A 239 -30.00 -5.16 -10.76
N GLY A 240 -30.55 -4.25 -11.58
CA GLY A 240 -29.93 -3.86 -12.84
C GLY A 240 -28.62 -3.09 -12.65
N THR A 241 -28.58 -2.10 -11.75
CA THR A 241 -27.34 -1.33 -11.47
C THR A 241 -26.31 -2.18 -10.77
N GLY A 242 -26.72 -3.07 -9.87
CA GLY A 242 -25.82 -4.03 -9.23
C GLY A 242 -25.18 -5.02 -10.22
N LEU A 243 -25.96 -5.52 -11.20
CA LEU A 243 -25.44 -6.42 -12.24
C LEU A 243 -24.44 -5.71 -13.17
N LYS A 244 -24.72 -4.45 -13.55
CA LYS A 244 -23.76 -3.64 -14.34
C LYS A 244 -22.45 -3.47 -13.60
N MET A 245 -22.50 -3.12 -12.30
CA MET A 245 -21.30 -3.02 -11.47
C MET A 245 -20.57 -4.37 -11.34
N ALA A 246 -21.30 -5.47 -11.19
CA ALA A 246 -20.69 -6.80 -11.11
C ALA A 246 -19.94 -7.17 -12.40
N LEU A 247 -20.49 -6.83 -13.59
CA LEU A 247 -19.81 -7.04 -14.87
C LEU A 247 -18.53 -6.20 -14.99
N ILE A 248 -18.56 -4.94 -14.57
CA ILE A 248 -17.39 -4.05 -14.53
C ILE A 248 -16.33 -4.65 -13.57
N ALA A 249 -16.76 -5.14 -12.43
CA ALA A 249 -15.87 -5.74 -11.42
C ALA A 249 -15.17 -7.02 -11.92
N VAL A 250 -15.86 -7.86 -12.69
CA VAL A 250 -15.22 -9.01 -13.36
C VAL A 250 -14.14 -8.52 -14.32
N GLY A 251 -14.41 -7.47 -15.10
CA GLY A 251 -13.42 -6.82 -15.96
C GLY A 251 -12.21 -6.32 -15.16
N CYS A 252 -12.41 -5.69 -14.00
CA CYS A 252 -11.33 -5.26 -13.11
C CYS A 252 -10.47 -6.43 -12.60
N GLY A 253 -11.10 -7.53 -12.21
CA GLY A 253 -10.39 -8.74 -11.78
C GLY A 253 -9.53 -9.32 -12.91
N ILE A 254 -10.03 -9.40 -14.14
CA ILE A 254 -9.27 -9.83 -15.31
C ILE A 254 -8.12 -8.85 -15.60
N LEU A 255 -8.40 -7.55 -15.59
CA LEU A 255 -7.40 -6.51 -15.84
C LEU A 255 -6.28 -6.52 -14.80
N SER A 256 -6.60 -6.83 -13.53
CA SER A 256 -5.60 -7.00 -12.47
C SER A 256 -4.64 -8.15 -12.75
N ILE A 257 -5.15 -9.29 -13.24
CA ILE A 257 -4.34 -10.43 -13.68
C ILE A 257 -3.44 -10.02 -14.85
N LEU A 258 -4.01 -9.36 -15.86
CA LEU A 258 -3.26 -8.92 -17.05
C LEU A 258 -2.14 -7.95 -16.67
N PHE A 259 -2.37 -7.04 -15.73
CA PHE A 259 -1.34 -6.11 -15.25
C PHE A 259 -0.20 -6.85 -14.54
N CYS A 260 -0.50 -7.78 -13.65
CA CYS A 260 0.51 -8.61 -12.99
C CYS A 260 1.32 -9.44 -14.01
N ILE A 261 0.65 -10.05 -14.99
CA ILE A 261 1.32 -10.81 -16.06
C ILE A 261 2.19 -9.90 -16.91
N LEU A 262 1.70 -8.73 -17.31
CA LEU A 262 2.46 -7.77 -18.11
C LEU A 262 3.75 -7.33 -17.40
N LEU A 263 3.64 -6.94 -16.12
CA LEU A 263 4.81 -6.61 -15.30
C LEU A 263 5.83 -7.76 -15.29
N LYS A 264 5.37 -8.97 -15.04
CA LYS A 264 6.25 -10.17 -15.04
C LYS A 264 6.89 -10.41 -16.39
N THR A 265 6.11 -10.35 -17.48
CA THR A 265 6.56 -10.62 -18.85
C THR A 265 7.57 -9.58 -19.31
N VAL A 266 7.29 -8.29 -19.09
CA VAL A 266 8.24 -7.20 -19.43
C VAL A 266 9.53 -7.37 -18.64
N GLY A 267 9.47 -7.71 -17.35
CA GLY A 267 10.66 -8.01 -16.54
C GLY A 267 11.48 -9.17 -17.09
N GLN A 268 10.83 -10.25 -17.52
CA GLN A 268 11.48 -11.41 -18.15
C GLN A 268 12.11 -11.06 -19.50
N LEU A 269 11.43 -10.27 -20.33
CA LEU A 269 11.96 -9.79 -21.61
C LEU A 269 13.21 -8.94 -21.40
N TYR A 270 13.18 -8.01 -20.45
CA TYR A 270 14.34 -7.19 -20.12
C TYR A 270 15.52 -8.02 -19.63
N THR A 271 15.32 -8.96 -18.73
CA THR A 271 16.41 -9.82 -18.23
C THR A 271 16.94 -10.76 -19.29
N LYS A 272 16.12 -11.19 -20.24
CA LYS A 272 16.53 -12.06 -21.35
C LYS A 272 17.34 -11.33 -22.42
N TYR A 273 16.87 -10.15 -22.86
CA TYR A 273 17.45 -9.44 -24.00
C TYR A 273 18.36 -8.26 -23.60
N LEU A 274 18.14 -7.63 -22.45
CA LEU A 274 18.85 -6.46 -21.95
C LEU A 274 19.45 -6.74 -20.56
N LYS A 275 20.46 -7.63 -20.54
CA LYS A 275 21.11 -8.07 -19.28
C LYS A 275 21.81 -6.96 -18.54
N ASN A 276 22.45 -6.03 -19.27
CA ASN A 276 23.13 -4.88 -18.67
C ASN A 276 22.09 -3.85 -18.20
N PRO A 277 22.06 -3.51 -16.89
CA PRO A 277 21.07 -2.60 -16.32
C PRO A 277 21.12 -1.18 -16.91
N TYR A 278 22.32 -0.70 -17.30
CA TYR A 278 22.47 0.62 -17.95
C TYR A 278 21.85 0.64 -19.34
N ILE A 279 22.13 -0.37 -20.16
CA ILE A 279 21.55 -0.48 -21.51
C ILE A 279 20.03 -0.64 -21.40
N ARG A 280 19.58 -1.47 -20.48
CA ARG A 280 18.15 -1.72 -20.25
C ARG A 280 17.38 -0.44 -19.93
N ILE A 281 17.90 0.38 -19.00
CA ILE A 281 17.17 1.57 -18.55
C ILE A 281 17.17 2.67 -19.63
N VAL A 282 18.27 2.80 -20.41
CA VAL A 282 18.34 3.75 -21.52
C VAL A 282 17.43 3.35 -22.67
N VAL A 283 17.42 2.07 -23.07
CA VAL A 283 16.53 1.56 -24.13
C VAL A 283 15.07 1.72 -23.71
N ALA A 284 14.73 1.37 -22.48
CA ALA A 284 13.38 1.54 -21.95
C ALA A 284 12.94 3.02 -21.96
N ALA A 285 13.84 3.93 -21.53
CA ALA A 285 13.59 5.36 -21.59
C ALA A 285 13.31 5.86 -23.02
N GLY A 286 14.14 5.42 -23.97
CA GLY A 286 13.92 5.74 -25.39
C GLY A 286 12.55 5.28 -25.89
N VAL A 287 12.13 4.06 -25.55
CA VAL A 287 10.80 3.52 -25.91
C VAL A 287 9.68 4.33 -25.25
N ILE A 288 9.81 4.66 -23.97
CA ILE A 288 8.81 5.47 -23.24
C ILE A 288 8.67 6.85 -23.86
N ILE A 289 9.79 7.51 -24.18
CA ILE A 289 9.81 8.84 -24.82
C ILE A 289 9.14 8.76 -26.20
N LEU A 290 9.48 7.78 -27.03
CA LEU A 290 8.89 7.59 -28.35
C LEU A 290 7.37 7.38 -28.28
N ILE A 291 6.91 6.54 -27.36
CA ILE A 291 5.46 6.32 -27.14
C ILE A 291 4.80 7.63 -26.69
N THR A 292 5.40 8.38 -25.77
CA THR A 292 4.85 9.64 -25.26
C THR A 292 4.73 10.69 -26.38
N ILE A 293 5.74 10.81 -27.24
CA ILE A 293 5.70 11.70 -28.40
C ILE A 293 4.65 11.24 -29.41
N GLY A 294 4.59 9.94 -29.70
CA GLY A 294 3.63 9.36 -30.63
C GLY A 294 2.17 9.52 -30.20
N LEU A 295 1.91 9.46 -28.90
CA LEU A 295 0.59 9.69 -28.33
C LEU A 295 0.24 11.18 -28.19
N ASN A 296 1.20 12.06 -28.36
CA ASN A 296 1.06 13.51 -28.20
C ASN A 296 0.40 13.91 -26.86
N THR A 297 0.67 13.18 -25.79
CA THR A 297 0.14 13.44 -24.45
C THR A 297 1.11 13.02 -23.36
N LYS A 298 1.11 13.73 -22.23
CA LYS A 298 1.90 13.47 -21.04
C LYS A 298 1.07 12.86 -19.89
N ASP A 299 -0.21 12.59 -20.12
CA ASP A 299 -1.17 12.12 -19.10
C ASP A 299 -0.73 10.84 -18.40
N TYR A 300 0.09 10.01 -19.06
CA TYR A 300 0.55 8.74 -18.52
C TYR A 300 1.85 8.82 -17.72
N MET A 301 2.50 10.01 -17.68
CA MET A 301 3.68 10.26 -16.85
C MET A 301 3.32 10.31 -15.36
N GLY A 302 4.31 10.00 -14.50
CA GLY A 302 4.14 10.01 -13.06
C GLY A 302 3.07 9.04 -12.56
N ALA A 303 2.40 9.38 -11.49
CA ALA A 303 1.39 8.54 -10.83
C ALA A 303 0.10 8.36 -11.66
N GLY A 304 -0.29 9.39 -12.44
CA GLY A 304 -1.54 9.42 -13.20
C GLY A 304 -2.73 9.97 -12.39
N SER A 305 -2.48 10.78 -11.38
CA SER A 305 -3.56 11.42 -10.58
C SER A 305 -4.48 12.27 -11.43
N GLY A 306 -3.98 12.93 -12.49
CA GLY A 306 -4.81 13.66 -13.44
C GLY A 306 -5.77 12.77 -14.25
N LEU A 307 -5.39 11.52 -14.53
CA LEU A 307 -6.29 10.53 -15.14
C LEU A 307 -7.40 10.11 -14.19
N ILE A 308 -7.06 9.92 -12.90
CA ILE A 308 -8.00 9.55 -11.84
C ILE A 308 -9.04 10.68 -11.66
N ALA A 309 -8.57 11.91 -11.46
CA ALA A 309 -9.44 13.07 -11.26
C ALA A 309 -10.39 13.26 -12.45
N ARG A 310 -9.89 13.20 -13.68
CA ARG A 310 -10.72 13.32 -14.88
C ARG A 310 -11.78 12.22 -14.97
N ALA A 311 -11.42 10.98 -14.66
CA ALA A 311 -12.33 9.85 -14.73
C ALA A 311 -13.42 9.89 -13.64
N ILE A 312 -13.08 10.31 -12.42
CA ILE A 312 -14.02 10.32 -11.29
C ILE A 312 -14.82 11.61 -11.22
N GLU A 313 -14.18 12.78 -11.38
CA GLU A 313 -14.85 14.07 -11.22
C GLU A 313 -15.64 14.51 -12.47
N LYS A 314 -15.13 14.17 -13.67
CA LYS A 314 -15.74 14.57 -14.94
C LYS A 314 -16.44 13.41 -15.66
N GLY A 315 -16.26 12.18 -15.24
CA GLY A 315 -16.78 11.01 -15.94
C GLY A 315 -16.17 10.81 -17.34
N GLU A 316 -14.94 11.29 -17.57
CA GLU A 316 -14.29 11.28 -18.87
C GLU A 316 -12.99 10.47 -18.86
N ALA A 317 -12.87 9.54 -19.82
CA ALA A 317 -11.64 8.82 -20.11
C ALA A 317 -11.57 8.44 -21.58
N ARG A 318 -10.37 8.43 -22.16
CA ARG A 318 -10.18 7.92 -23.53
C ARG A 318 -10.25 6.39 -23.52
N PRO A 319 -10.73 5.74 -24.57
CA PRO A 319 -10.97 4.28 -24.58
C PRO A 319 -9.76 3.43 -24.23
N LEU A 320 -8.52 3.89 -24.50
CA LEU A 320 -7.28 3.13 -24.30
C LEU A 320 -6.39 3.67 -23.16
N ASP A 321 -6.87 4.65 -22.36
CA ASP A 321 -6.06 5.25 -21.28
C ASP A 321 -5.53 4.19 -20.32
N PHE A 322 -6.35 3.23 -19.92
CA PHE A 322 -5.96 2.15 -19.01
C PHE A 322 -4.87 1.24 -19.60
N LEU A 323 -4.89 0.96 -20.91
CA LEU A 323 -3.88 0.13 -21.57
C LEU A 323 -2.53 0.85 -21.68
N TRP A 324 -2.54 2.12 -22.08
CA TRP A 324 -1.32 2.92 -22.17
C TRP A 324 -0.68 3.13 -20.81
N LYS A 325 -1.51 3.42 -19.79
CA LYS A 325 -0.99 3.55 -18.41
C LYS A 325 -0.38 2.24 -17.92
N MET A 326 -1.03 1.12 -18.17
CA MET A 326 -0.55 -0.21 -17.81
C MET A 326 0.78 -0.54 -18.48
N LEU A 327 0.89 -0.30 -19.79
CA LEU A 327 2.10 -0.56 -20.58
C LEU A 327 3.28 0.31 -20.11
N LEU A 328 3.08 1.63 -20.03
CA LEU A 328 4.14 2.57 -19.66
C LEU A 328 4.62 2.36 -18.23
N THR A 329 3.72 2.00 -17.30
CA THR A 329 4.11 1.62 -15.94
C THR A 329 4.96 0.34 -15.94
N ALA A 330 4.57 -0.69 -16.70
CA ALA A 330 5.33 -1.91 -16.79
C ALA A 330 6.72 -1.68 -17.39
N LEU A 331 6.82 -0.90 -18.46
CA LEU A 331 8.11 -0.52 -19.08
C LEU A 331 9.00 0.24 -18.09
N THR A 332 8.45 1.23 -17.37
CA THR A 332 9.19 2.05 -16.41
C THR A 332 9.70 1.21 -15.24
N MET A 333 8.80 0.53 -14.54
CA MET A 333 9.14 -0.17 -13.29
C MET A 333 10.10 -1.34 -13.54
N ARG A 334 9.90 -2.09 -14.63
CA ARG A 334 10.74 -3.26 -14.93
C ARG A 334 12.08 -2.91 -15.58
N ALA A 335 12.25 -1.69 -16.08
CA ALA A 335 13.56 -1.19 -16.55
C ALA A 335 14.55 -0.96 -15.41
N GLY A 336 14.05 -0.61 -14.21
CA GLY A 336 14.87 -0.30 -13.04
C GLY A 336 14.61 1.09 -12.45
N TYR A 337 13.68 1.86 -13.01
CA TYR A 337 13.18 3.08 -12.38
C TYR A 337 12.51 2.73 -11.04
N ARG A 338 12.50 3.69 -10.14
CA ARG A 338 11.97 3.51 -8.78
C ARG A 338 10.70 4.33 -8.56
N GLY A 339 9.80 3.77 -7.79
CA GLY A 339 8.47 4.32 -7.51
C GLY A 339 7.55 3.23 -7.00
N GLY A 340 6.24 3.41 -7.16
CA GLY A 340 5.21 2.45 -6.77
C GLY A 340 4.30 2.09 -7.93
N GLU A 341 3.73 0.89 -7.90
CA GLU A 341 2.72 0.41 -8.85
C GLU A 341 1.28 0.67 -8.37
N ILE A 342 1.06 1.14 -7.12
CA ILE A 342 -0.27 1.29 -6.50
C ILE A 342 -1.10 2.35 -7.22
N VAL A 343 -0.64 3.61 -7.30
CA VAL A 343 -1.41 4.68 -7.94
C VAL A 343 -1.53 4.51 -9.44
N PRO A 344 -0.52 4.01 -10.18
CA PRO A 344 -0.75 3.52 -11.53
C PRO A 344 -1.88 2.49 -11.64
N ALA A 345 -1.98 1.53 -10.70
CA ALA A 345 -3.11 0.61 -10.66
C ALA A 345 -4.44 1.34 -10.42
N PHE A 346 -4.48 2.32 -9.53
CA PHE A 346 -5.65 3.18 -9.36
C PHE A 346 -6.05 3.89 -10.67
N SER A 347 -5.09 4.49 -11.38
CA SER A 347 -5.35 5.15 -12.68
C SER A 347 -5.89 4.20 -13.73
N ILE A 348 -5.32 2.98 -13.80
CA ILE A 348 -5.78 1.93 -14.71
C ILE A 348 -7.22 1.53 -14.37
N GLY A 349 -7.53 1.32 -13.08
CA GLY A 349 -8.87 0.97 -12.62
C GLY A 349 -9.89 2.08 -12.90
N ALA A 350 -9.55 3.32 -12.55
CA ALA A 350 -10.43 4.47 -12.73
C ALA A 350 -10.78 4.70 -14.22
N THR A 351 -9.76 4.72 -15.08
CA THR A 351 -9.98 4.94 -16.54
C THR A 351 -10.72 3.78 -17.20
N PHE A 352 -10.42 2.53 -16.83
CA PHE A 352 -11.18 1.36 -17.27
C PHE A 352 -12.64 1.43 -16.83
N GLY A 353 -12.89 1.72 -15.55
CA GLY A 353 -14.23 1.81 -14.99
C GLY A 353 -15.05 2.91 -15.64
N CYS A 354 -14.45 4.08 -15.87
CA CYS A 354 -15.10 5.18 -16.57
C CYS A 354 -15.57 4.77 -17.97
N VAL A 355 -14.70 4.16 -18.78
CA VAL A 355 -15.03 3.68 -20.13
C VAL A 355 -16.09 2.58 -20.08
N ALA A 356 -15.94 1.59 -19.22
CA ALA A 356 -16.88 0.48 -19.09
C ALA A 356 -18.26 0.96 -18.59
N GLY A 357 -18.29 1.91 -17.66
CA GLY A 357 -19.52 2.55 -17.18
C GLY A 357 -20.28 3.25 -18.30
N GLY A 358 -19.58 4.04 -19.12
CA GLY A 358 -20.16 4.69 -20.27
C GLY A 358 -20.76 3.70 -21.29
N ILE A 359 -20.03 2.61 -21.61
CA ILE A 359 -20.51 1.57 -22.54
C ILE A 359 -21.77 0.86 -22.02
N LEU A 360 -21.83 0.58 -20.71
CA LEU A 360 -22.96 -0.11 -20.09
C LEU A 360 -24.13 0.80 -19.73
N GLY A 361 -24.05 2.11 -20.03
CA GLY A 361 -25.07 3.08 -19.61
C GLY A 361 -25.23 3.11 -18.08
N PHE A 362 -24.10 3.13 -17.37
CA PHE A 362 -23.98 3.27 -15.93
C PHE A 362 -23.19 4.54 -15.60
N SER A 363 -23.32 5.11 -14.39
CA SER A 363 -22.57 6.32 -14.01
C SER A 363 -21.06 6.12 -14.22
N PRO A 364 -20.40 6.85 -15.14
CA PRO A 364 -18.96 6.71 -15.40
C PRO A 364 -18.12 7.11 -14.18
N GLU A 365 -18.54 8.12 -13.42
CA GLU A 365 -17.89 8.60 -12.19
C GLU A 365 -17.85 7.50 -11.13
N LEU A 366 -19.03 6.93 -10.82
CA LEU A 366 -19.13 5.85 -9.84
C LEU A 366 -18.41 4.57 -10.30
N ALA A 367 -18.53 4.24 -11.60
CA ALA A 367 -17.81 3.11 -12.18
C ALA A 367 -16.29 3.29 -12.08
N ALA A 368 -15.79 4.51 -12.32
CA ALA A 368 -14.38 4.86 -12.16
C ALA A 368 -13.90 4.68 -10.71
N ALA A 369 -14.63 5.26 -9.74
CA ALA A 369 -14.30 5.16 -8.32
C ALA A 369 -14.31 3.70 -7.82
N ALA A 370 -15.37 2.95 -8.15
CA ALA A 370 -15.48 1.55 -7.75
C ALA A 370 -14.41 0.66 -8.39
N SER A 371 -14.10 0.90 -9.69
CA SER A 371 -13.08 0.14 -10.42
C SER A 371 -11.66 0.46 -9.95
N MET A 372 -11.39 1.69 -9.52
CA MET A 372 -10.11 2.09 -8.93
C MET A 372 -9.75 1.19 -7.75
N VAL A 373 -10.64 1.06 -6.77
CA VAL A 373 -10.41 0.25 -5.57
C VAL A 373 -10.55 -1.25 -5.84
N ALA A 374 -11.38 -1.65 -6.80
CA ALA A 374 -11.50 -3.04 -7.24
C ALA A 374 -10.23 -3.56 -7.91
N LEU A 375 -9.61 -2.76 -8.77
CA LEU A 375 -8.33 -3.12 -9.40
C LEU A 375 -7.22 -3.19 -8.36
N PHE A 376 -7.14 -2.20 -7.45
CA PHE A 376 -6.20 -2.22 -6.33
C PHE A 376 -6.33 -3.50 -5.51
N CYS A 377 -7.55 -3.86 -5.13
CA CYS A 377 -7.81 -5.11 -4.43
C CYS A 377 -7.32 -6.33 -5.22
N GLY A 378 -7.58 -6.36 -6.52
CA GLY A 378 -7.16 -7.45 -7.40
C GLY A 378 -5.65 -7.64 -7.50
N VAL A 379 -4.88 -6.55 -7.53
CA VAL A 379 -3.42 -6.59 -7.64
C VAL A 379 -2.68 -6.71 -6.31
N THR A 380 -3.31 -6.31 -5.18
CA THR A 380 -2.67 -6.34 -3.85
C THR A 380 -3.19 -7.47 -2.96
N ASN A 381 -4.34 -8.04 -3.27
CA ASN A 381 -5.07 -9.01 -2.44
C ASN A 381 -5.47 -8.46 -1.05
N CYS A 382 -5.74 -7.16 -0.95
CA CYS A 382 -6.08 -6.46 0.30
C CYS A 382 -7.54 -5.94 0.24
N PRO A 383 -8.55 -6.80 0.43
CA PRO A 383 -9.94 -6.39 0.30
C PRO A 383 -10.41 -5.43 1.39
N ILE A 384 -9.98 -5.61 2.65
CA ILE A 384 -10.39 -4.72 3.74
C ILE A 384 -9.77 -3.35 3.57
N THR A 385 -8.48 -3.29 3.21
CA THR A 385 -7.81 -2.04 2.86
C THR A 385 -8.52 -1.32 1.71
N ALA A 386 -8.89 -2.05 0.64
CA ALA A 386 -9.59 -1.46 -0.51
C ALA A 386 -10.95 -0.84 -0.11
N MET A 387 -11.69 -1.50 0.79
CA MET A 387 -12.95 -0.96 1.34
C MET A 387 -12.69 0.34 2.10
N LEU A 388 -11.69 0.37 2.98
CA LEU A 388 -11.35 1.56 3.75
C LEU A 388 -10.87 2.70 2.84
N ILE A 389 -10.03 2.42 1.85
CA ILE A 389 -9.63 3.41 0.83
C ILE A 389 -10.86 4.01 0.16
N SER A 390 -11.86 3.19 -0.22
CA SER A 390 -13.06 3.70 -0.87
C SER A 390 -13.85 4.67 0.00
N PHE A 391 -13.92 4.41 1.31
CA PHE A 391 -14.63 5.27 2.25
C PHE A 391 -13.87 6.57 2.55
N GLU A 392 -12.55 6.50 2.67
CA GLU A 392 -11.72 7.68 2.92
C GLU A 392 -11.61 8.60 1.69
N LEU A 393 -11.56 8.04 0.47
CA LEU A 393 -11.43 8.85 -0.76
C LEU A 393 -12.77 9.33 -1.32
N PHE A 394 -13.83 8.51 -1.26
CA PHE A 394 -15.09 8.76 -1.96
C PHE A 394 -16.28 8.95 -1.02
N GLY A 395 -16.12 8.69 0.28
CA GLY A 395 -17.21 8.68 1.26
C GLY A 395 -18.08 7.42 1.18
N PHE A 396 -19.08 7.38 2.06
CA PHE A 396 -19.93 6.17 2.24
C PHE A 396 -21.08 6.04 1.26
N SER A 397 -21.43 7.09 0.52
CA SER A 397 -22.64 7.12 -0.33
C SER A 397 -22.65 6.02 -1.40
N GLY A 398 -21.49 5.64 -1.95
CA GLY A 398 -21.31 4.57 -2.93
C GLY A 398 -20.95 3.19 -2.33
N ALA A 399 -20.99 3.01 -1.01
CA ALA A 399 -20.43 1.86 -0.30
C ALA A 399 -20.89 0.50 -0.88
N ALA A 400 -22.18 0.32 -1.18
CA ALA A 400 -22.69 -0.93 -1.73
C ALA A 400 -22.03 -1.30 -3.05
N TYR A 401 -21.81 -0.33 -3.93
CA TYR A 401 -21.14 -0.53 -5.23
C TYR A 401 -19.65 -0.84 -5.05
N TYR A 402 -18.96 -0.15 -4.13
CA TYR A 402 -17.56 -0.41 -3.82
C TYR A 402 -17.37 -1.84 -3.28
N LEU A 403 -18.26 -2.27 -2.36
CA LEU A 403 -18.24 -3.63 -1.81
C LEU A 403 -18.46 -4.70 -2.87
N ILE A 404 -19.44 -4.51 -3.78
CA ILE A 404 -19.68 -5.41 -4.91
C ILE A 404 -18.43 -5.50 -5.79
N ALA A 405 -17.87 -4.34 -6.16
CA ALA A 405 -16.74 -4.28 -7.06
C ALA A 405 -15.47 -4.93 -6.46
N ILE A 406 -15.16 -4.62 -5.21
CA ILE A 406 -14.00 -5.16 -4.48
C ILE A 406 -14.14 -6.68 -4.32
N SER A 407 -15.30 -7.16 -3.85
CA SER A 407 -15.51 -8.59 -3.57
C SER A 407 -15.41 -9.45 -4.81
N ILE A 408 -15.99 -9.02 -5.93
CA ILE A 408 -15.94 -9.75 -7.20
C ILE A 408 -14.53 -9.71 -7.78
N SER A 409 -13.87 -8.53 -7.80
CA SER A 409 -12.51 -8.41 -8.30
C SER A 409 -11.53 -9.26 -7.48
N TYR A 410 -11.68 -9.28 -6.15
CA TYR A 410 -10.90 -10.14 -5.25
C TYR A 410 -11.03 -11.62 -5.61
N ALA A 411 -12.24 -12.09 -5.85
CA ALA A 411 -12.49 -13.47 -6.25
C ALA A 411 -11.89 -13.77 -7.63
N VAL A 412 -12.14 -12.91 -8.63
CA VAL A 412 -11.72 -13.11 -10.03
C VAL A 412 -10.20 -13.03 -10.18
N SER A 413 -9.51 -12.13 -9.44
CA SER A 413 -8.06 -11.92 -9.55
C SER A 413 -7.22 -13.16 -9.19
N GLY A 414 -7.81 -14.17 -8.61
CA GLY A 414 -7.12 -15.43 -8.27
C GLY A 414 -5.96 -15.19 -7.30
N TYR A 415 -4.81 -15.74 -7.64
CA TYR A 415 -3.61 -15.73 -6.80
C TYR A 415 -2.49 -14.86 -7.39
N TYR A 416 -2.81 -13.94 -8.29
CA TYR A 416 -1.87 -12.97 -8.84
C TYR A 416 -1.69 -11.79 -7.87
N SER A 417 -0.48 -11.20 -7.85
CA SER A 417 -0.17 -10.03 -7.03
C SER A 417 0.99 -9.23 -7.62
N LEU A 418 1.04 -7.95 -7.28
CA LEU A 418 2.22 -7.10 -7.46
C LEU A 418 3.39 -7.57 -6.56
N TYR A 419 3.07 -8.19 -5.44
CA TYR A 419 4.02 -8.58 -4.40
C TYR A 419 4.33 -10.08 -4.45
N LYS A 420 5.49 -10.44 -5.02
CA LYS A 420 5.93 -11.84 -5.15
C LYS A 420 6.19 -12.55 -3.82
N ASP A 421 6.48 -11.80 -2.75
CA ASP A 421 6.75 -12.34 -1.41
C ASP A 421 5.51 -12.36 -0.51
N GLN A 422 4.37 -11.91 -1.01
CA GLN A 422 3.07 -12.07 -0.36
C GLN A 422 2.69 -13.57 -0.31
N THR A 423 2.20 -14.01 0.84
CA THR A 423 1.76 -15.39 1.06
C THR A 423 0.24 -15.46 1.13
N ILE A 424 -0.36 -16.40 0.42
CA ILE A 424 -1.78 -16.70 0.53
C ILE A 424 -1.93 -17.87 1.50
N VAL A 425 -2.46 -17.59 2.68
CA VAL A 425 -2.59 -18.57 3.76
C VAL A 425 -3.84 -19.42 3.56
N TYR A 426 -4.97 -18.78 3.28
CA TYR A 426 -6.24 -19.43 3.00
C TYR A 426 -6.68 -19.19 1.55
N SER A 427 -7.30 -20.21 0.96
CA SER A 427 -7.82 -20.12 -0.40
C SER A 427 -8.95 -19.09 -0.50
N LYS A 428 -8.95 -18.29 -1.57
CA LYS A 428 -10.03 -17.35 -1.89
C LYS A 428 -11.34 -18.03 -2.29
N TYR A 429 -11.27 -19.31 -2.69
CA TYR A 429 -12.42 -20.04 -3.28
C TYR A 429 -13.01 -21.12 -2.39
N LYS A 430 -12.23 -21.62 -1.43
CA LYS A 430 -12.63 -22.71 -0.55
C LYS A 430 -12.09 -22.44 0.84
N ALA A 431 -12.82 -22.78 1.88
CA ALA A 431 -12.37 -22.69 3.28
C ALA A 431 -11.24 -23.71 3.54
N ARG A 432 -10.08 -23.51 2.93
CA ARG A 432 -8.95 -24.43 2.98
C ARG A 432 -7.65 -23.66 3.17
N TYR A 433 -6.81 -24.13 4.08
CA TYR A 433 -5.43 -23.71 4.25
C TYR A 433 -4.58 -24.17 3.06
N ILE A 434 -3.81 -23.26 2.44
CA ILE A 434 -2.98 -23.56 1.27
C ILE A 434 -1.53 -23.09 1.42
N ASN A 435 -1.25 -22.06 2.18
CA ASN A 435 0.06 -21.49 2.50
C ASN A 435 1.05 -21.48 1.30
N ARG A 436 0.77 -20.66 0.31
CA ARG A 436 1.60 -20.57 -0.90
C ARG A 436 1.91 -19.11 -1.25
N LYS A 437 3.04 -18.88 -1.91
CA LYS A 437 3.35 -17.56 -2.48
C LYS A 437 2.41 -17.21 -3.65
N THR A 438 2.20 -15.93 -3.87
CA THR A 438 1.49 -15.38 -5.03
C THR A 438 2.22 -15.71 -6.35
N ARG A 439 1.52 -15.57 -7.48
CA ARG A 439 2.04 -15.85 -8.82
C ARG A 439 2.56 -14.61 -9.50
#